data_3f7cd7b78fc715df0545f6c1f7426573
#
_entry.id   3f7cd7b78fc715df0545f6c1f7426573
#
_cell.length_a   1.000
_cell.length_b   1.000
_cell.length_c   1.000
_cell.angle_alpha   90.00
_cell.angle_beta   90.00
_cell.angle_gamma   90.00
#
_symmetry.space_group_name_H-M   'P 1'
#
loop_
_entity.id
_entity.type
_entity.pdbx_description
1 polymer ?
#
loop_
_entity_poly.entity_id
_entity_poly.type
_entity_poly.pdbx_seq_one_letter_code
_entity_poly.pdbx_strand_id
1 'polypeptide(L)'
;MKSFVLIAVLLALGHCQAAEVAEPVAVEGRSISSTIVDLLEVVRVLMETGYGPMPKVAPLEMKHRPFKFSTGEFSASGEINDFVMEGLNGFEVIIMEVDLIRSRVDFELNFGSINITTQYEVDVGSGYRMKRSGGAYMALEDFNLKGRISYSLGVISKQMKIKSFLVNPTVGNVASEIENLSKYRIFNRKLNEVVEEFITLTINDNTDFVSNYLNELVTPLCNDLIGDRSLSDIIGIITGAKN
;
A
#
# COMPACT_ATOMS: atom_id res chain seq x y z
N MET A 1 -0.15 7.54 -7.99
CA MET A 1 0.41 6.57 -7.03
C MET A 1 0.29 7.02 -5.56
N LYS A 2 -0.35 8.15 -5.26
CA LYS A 2 -0.41 8.69 -3.89
C LYS A 2 -1.47 8.06 -2.98
N SER A 3 -2.27 7.08 -3.47
CA SER A 3 -3.50 6.67 -2.75
C SER A 3 -3.51 5.24 -2.18
N PHE A 4 -2.54 4.39 -2.44
CA PHE A 4 -2.76 2.94 -2.38
C PHE A 4 -2.34 2.22 -1.09
N VAL A 5 -1.21 2.52 -0.53
CA VAL A 5 -0.81 2.00 0.79
C VAL A 5 -1.57 2.70 1.91
N LEU A 6 -2.05 3.89 1.61
CA LEU A 6 -2.80 4.75 2.50
C LEU A 6 -4.14 4.17 2.92
N ILE A 7 -4.82 3.55 1.99
CA ILE A 7 -6.22 3.15 2.16
C ILE A 7 -6.34 2.05 3.22
N ALA A 8 -5.44 1.08 3.26
CA ALA A 8 -5.49 0.01 4.25
C ALA A 8 -5.22 0.51 5.69
N VAL A 9 -4.28 1.43 5.87
CA VAL A 9 -3.94 2.00 7.20
C VAL A 9 -4.98 3.04 7.64
N LEU A 10 -5.54 3.80 6.70
CA LEU A 10 -6.49 4.88 6.98
C LEU A 10 -7.91 4.39 7.24
N LEU A 11 -8.30 3.27 6.64
CA LEU A 11 -9.57 2.63 6.94
C LEU A 11 -9.61 2.05 8.34
N ALA A 12 -8.48 1.56 8.85
CA ALA A 12 -8.37 1.16 10.24
C ALA A 12 -8.54 2.34 11.22
N LEU A 13 -8.34 3.59 10.77
CA LEU A 13 -8.31 4.76 11.64
C LEU A 13 -9.44 5.79 11.42
N GLY A 14 -10.21 5.72 10.32
CA GLY A 14 -10.97 6.91 9.93
C GLY A 14 -12.44 6.84 9.52
N HIS A 15 -13.05 5.71 9.26
CA HIS A 15 -14.42 5.69 8.72
C HIS A 15 -15.30 4.56 9.29
N CYS A 16 -15.58 4.61 10.58
CA CYS A 16 -16.78 3.97 11.11
C CYS A 16 -17.85 5.02 11.39
N GLN A 17 -18.40 5.65 10.32
CA GLN A 17 -19.73 6.24 10.40
C GLN A 17 -20.71 5.24 9.82
N ALA A 18 -21.40 4.55 10.75
CA ALA A 18 -22.71 3.90 10.60
C ALA A 18 -22.96 3.14 9.28
N ALA A 19 -22.41 1.94 9.18
CA ALA A 19 -23.22 0.87 8.61
C ALA A 19 -24.06 0.30 9.75
N GLU A 20 -25.36 0.47 9.65
CA GLU A 20 -26.36 -0.15 10.51
C GLU A 20 -26.39 -1.64 10.17
N VAL A 21 -25.46 -2.42 10.71
CA VAL A 21 -25.45 -3.89 10.65
C VAL A 21 -24.87 -4.44 11.94
N ALA A 22 -25.72 -5.20 12.62
CA ALA A 22 -25.49 -6.05 13.78
C ALA A 22 -25.31 -5.38 15.15
N GLU A 23 -26.10 -5.89 16.07
CA GLU A 23 -26.09 -5.56 17.49
C GLU A 23 -24.68 -5.57 18.10
N PRO A 24 -24.39 -4.68 19.04
CA PRO A 24 -23.08 -4.64 19.69
C PRO A 24 -22.90 -5.93 20.51
N VAL A 25 -22.04 -6.81 19.99
CA VAL A 25 -21.50 -7.90 20.80
C VAL A 25 -20.65 -7.24 21.89
N ALA A 26 -21.03 -7.44 23.12
CA ALA A 26 -20.34 -6.92 24.30
C ALA A 26 -18.85 -7.28 24.22
N VAL A 27 -18.00 -6.25 24.06
CA VAL A 27 -16.52 -6.39 24.00
C VAL A 27 -16.00 -6.37 25.43
N GLU A 28 -16.36 -7.36 26.24
CA GLU A 28 -15.68 -7.63 27.51
C GLU A 28 -14.44 -8.48 27.22
N GLY A 29 -13.25 -7.89 27.37
CA GLY A 29 -11.97 -8.60 27.43
C GLY A 29 -11.13 -8.69 26.16
N ARG A 30 -11.49 -8.04 25.05
CA ARG A 30 -10.64 -7.99 23.85
C ARG A 30 -9.56 -6.91 23.96
N SER A 31 -8.33 -7.24 23.55
CA SER A 31 -7.26 -6.26 23.48
C SER A 31 -7.51 -5.28 22.31
N ILE A 32 -6.98 -4.04 22.39
CA ILE A 32 -7.05 -3.08 21.29
C ILE A 32 -6.45 -3.68 20.01
N SER A 33 -5.38 -4.46 20.14
CA SER A 33 -4.74 -5.13 19.01
C SER A 33 -5.69 -6.11 18.31
N SER A 34 -6.45 -6.93 19.05
CA SER A 34 -7.41 -7.84 18.43
C SER A 34 -8.57 -7.11 17.75
N THR A 35 -9.00 -5.98 18.32
CA THR A 35 -10.04 -5.15 17.69
C THR A 35 -9.55 -4.53 16.38
N ILE A 36 -8.28 -4.10 16.30
CA ILE A 36 -7.70 -3.61 15.04
C ILE A 36 -7.62 -4.74 14.00
N VAL A 37 -7.28 -5.95 14.40
CA VAL A 37 -7.29 -7.12 13.49
C VAL A 37 -8.71 -7.38 12.95
N ASP A 38 -9.71 -7.38 13.81
CA ASP A 38 -11.11 -7.54 13.37
C ASP A 38 -11.54 -6.43 12.38
N LEU A 39 -11.07 -5.19 12.58
CA LEU A 39 -11.32 -4.10 11.63
C LEU A 39 -10.61 -4.28 10.30
N LEU A 40 -9.41 -4.83 10.28
CA LEU A 40 -8.70 -5.12 9.03
C LEU A 40 -9.47 -6.14 8.18
N GLU A 41 -10.22 -7.06 8.80
CA GLU A 41 -11.13 -7.95 8.05
C GLU A 41 -12.27 -7.17 7.37
N VAL A 42 -12.84 -6.18 8.07
CA VAL A 42 -13.85 -5.28 7.46
C VAL A 42 -13.23 -4.47 6.32
N VAL A 43 -12.02 -3.93 6.53
CA VAL A 43 -11.27 -3.20 5.49
C VAL A 43 -11.06 -4.06 4.25
N ARG A 44 -10.75 -5.33 4.39
CA ARG A 44 -10.57 -6.27 3.28
C ARG A 44 -11.82 -6.32 2.38
N VAL A 45 -13.01 -6.38 2.97
CA VAL A 45 -14.28 -6.35 2.23
C VAL A 45 -14.49 -4.97 1.58
N LEU A 46 -14.19 -3.89 2.28
CA LEU A 46 -14.34 -2.52 1.75
C LEU A 46 -13.37 -2.24 0.59
N MET A 47 -12.20 -2.88 0.56
CA MET A 47 -11.27 -2.80 -0.58
C MET A 47 -11.89 -3.36 -1.87
N GLU A 48 -12.75 -4.36 -1.77
CA GLU A 48 -13.42 -4.98 -2.92
C GLU A 48 -14.64 -4.18 -3.40
N THR A 49 -15.37 -3.59 -2.47
CA THR A 49 -16.66 -2.94 -2.77
C THR A 49 -16.54 -1.42 -2.95
N GLY A 50 -15.52 -0.81 -2.33
CA GLY A 50 -15.47 0.63 -2.11
C GLY A 50 -16.41 1.06 -0.99
N TYR A 51 -16.22 2.25 -0.44
CA TYR A 51 -17.12 2.83 0.55
C TYR A 51 -17.03 4.36 0.56
N GLY A 52 -18.15 5.05 0.36
CA GLY A 52 -18.22 6.51 0.35
C GLY A 52 -17.24 7.11 -0.70
N PRO A 53 -16.32 8.00 -0.31
CA PRO A 53 -15.33 8.58 -1.23
C PRO A 53 -14.18 7.63 -1.59
N MET A 54 -14.10 6.47 -0.94
CA MET A 54 -13.07 5.48 -1.20
C MET A 54 -13.44 4.61 -2.40
N PRO A 55 -12.64 4.63 -3.48
CA PRO A 55 -12.86 3.76 -4.61
C PRO A 55 -12.52 2.31 -4.25
N LYS A 56 -13.05 1.37 -5.03
CA LYS A 56 -12.59 0.00 -5.06
C LYS A 56 -11.09 -0.05 -5.35
N VAL A 57 -10.35 -0.87 -4.59
CA VAL A 57 -8.89 -1.03 -4.69
C VAL A 57 -8.43 -2.48 -4.74
N ALA A 58 -9.34 -3.42 -4.68
CA ALA A 58 -9.10 -4.84 -4.89
C ALA A 58 -10.16 -5.43 -5.86
N PRO A 59 -9.83 -5.55 -7.14
CA PRO A 59 -8.61 -5.10 -7.79
C PRO A 59 -8.50 -3.59 -7.92
N LEU A 60 -7.24 -3.11 -7.92
CA LEU A 60 -6.94 -1.74 -8.24
C LEU A 60 -6.84 -1.59 -9.76
N GLU A 61 -7.68 -0.75 -10.32
CA GLU A 61 -7.76 -0.53 -11.77
C GLU A 61 -7.40 0.92 -12.11
N MET A 62 -6.63 1.10 -13.18
CA MET A 62 -6.31 2.41 -13.72
C MET A 62 -6.25 2.33 -15.26
N LYS A 63 -7.10 3.09 -15.94
CA LYS A 63 -7.26 3.01 -17.40
C LYS A 63 -6.08 3.56 -18.16
N HIS A 64 -5.52 4.70 -17.73
CA HIS A 64 -4.47 5.37 -18.46
C HIS A 64 -3.61 6.21 -17.53
N ARG A 65 -2.27 6.11 -17.67
CA ARG A 65 -1.31 6.92 -16.94
C ARG A 65 -0.08 7.22 -17.79
N PRO A 66 0.12 8.47 -18.21
CA PRO A 66 1.37 8.88 -18.85
C PRO A 66 2.48 9.00 -17.79
N PHE A 67 3.72 8.70 -18.18
CA PHE A 67 4.90 8.95 -17.38
C PHE A 67 6.01 9.58 -18.20
N LYS A 68 6.86 10.32 -17.54
CA LYS A 68 8.08 10.89 -18.12
C LYS A 68 9.17 10.90 -17.06
N PHE A 69 10.33 10.42 -17.46
CA PHE A 69 11.52 10.36 -16.64
C PHE A 69 12.69 10.87 -17.44
N SER A 70 13.59 11.64 -16.83
CA SER A 70 14.81 12.13 -17.48
C SER A 70 15.92 12.24 -16.45
N THR A 71 17.09 11.72 -16.78
CA THR A 71 18.31 11.83 -15.97
C THR A 71 19.52 11.92 -16.89
N GLY A 72 20.28 13.03 -16.82
CA GLY A 72 21.38 13.27 -17.72
C GLY A 72 20.94 13.23 -19.20
N GLU A 73 21.64 12.45 -20.00
CA GLU A 73 21.33 12.25 -21.43
C GLU A 73 20.24 11.19 -21.70
N PHE A 74 19.84 10.47 -20.66
CA PHE A 74 18.82 9.43 -20.77
C PHE A 74 17.43 10.00 -20.52
N SER A 75 16.48 9.66 -21.39
CA SER A 75 15.07 9.99 -21.20
C SER A 75 14.18 8.80 -21.52
N ALA A 76 13.13 8.64 -20.76
CA ALA A 76 12.06 7.70 -21.00
C ALA A 76 10.73 8.40 -20.85
N SER A 77 9.84 8.21 -21.80
CA SER A 77 8.46 8.67 -21.73
C SER A 77 7.54 7.58 -22.26
N GLY A 78 6.32 7.53 -21.77
CA GLY A 78 5.40 6.51 -22.22
C GLY A 78 4.07 6.57 -21.49
N GLU A 79 3.31 5.52 -21.66
CA GLU A 79 1.97 5.37 -21.13
C GLU A 79 1.80 3.96 -20.56
N ILE A 80 1.08 3.90 -19.46
CA ILE A 80 0.59 2.67 -18.85
C ILE A 80 -0.92 2.66 -19.05
N ASN A 81 -1.44 1.63 -19.68
CA ASN A 81 -2.84 1.47 -20.00
C ASN A 81 -3.38 0.18 -19.39
N ASP A 82 -4.65 0.17 -19.04
CA ASP A 82 -5.36 -0.98 -18.50
C ASP A 82 -4.62 -1.68 -17.36
N PHE A 83 -4.08 -0.86 -16.45
CA PHE A 83 -3.38 -1.37 -15.27
C PHE A 83 -4.37 -2.00 -14.30
N VAL A 84 -4.11 -3.23 -13.90
CA VAL A 84 -4.85 -3.97 -12.88
C VAL A 84 -3.86 -4.54 -11.88
N MET A 85 -4.11 -4.32 -10.59
CA MET A 85 -3.35 -4.92 -9.50
C MET A 85 -4.32 -5.69 -8.60
N GLU A 86 -4.08 -6.97 -8.43
CA GLU A 86 -4.84 -7.90 -7.61
C GLU A 86 -4.04 -8.37 -6.41
N GLY A 87 -4.72 -8.92 -5.40
CA GLY A 87 -4.08 -9.50 -4.22
C GLY A 87 -3.85 -8.52 -3.07
N LEU A 88 -4.19 -7.23 -3.22
CA LEU A 88 -4.03 -6.25 -2.14
C LEU A 88 -4.92 -6.53 -0.91
N ASN A 89 -6.03 -7.22 -1.09
CA ASN A 89 -6.94 -7.65 -0.01
C ASN A 89 -6.58 -9.04 0.55
N GLY A 90 -5.61 -9.75 -0.05
CA GLY A 90 -5.16 -11.09 0.35
C GLY A 90 -4.11 -11.09 1.46
N PHE A 91 -3.93 -10.00 2.21
CA PHE A 91 -2.94 -9.95 3.28
C PHE A 91 -3.31 -10.81 4.48
N GLU A 92 -2.30 -11.37 5.13
CA GLU A 92 -2.39 -11.98 6.45
C GLU A 92 -1.75 -11.06 7.48
N VAL A 93 -2.39 -10.92 8.64
CA VAL A 93 -1.85 -10.14 9.76
C VAL A 93 -0.96 -11.05 10.60
N ILE A 94 0.35 -10.87 10.50
CA ILE A 94 1.34 -11.65 11.25
C ILE A 94 1.58 -11.02 12.62
N ILE A 95 1.71 -9.70 12.68
CA ILE A 95 1.90 -8.93 13.91
C ILE A 95 0.93 -7.74 13.90
N MET A 96 0.30 -7.49 15.04
CA MET A 96 -0.45 -6.26 15.32
C MET A 96 -0.35 -5.97 16.81
N GLU A 97 0.57 -5.12 17.20
CA GLU A 97 0.86 -4.78 18.59
C GLU A 97 0.69 -3.28 18.83
N VAL A 98 -0.17 -2.94 19.79
CA VAL A 98 -0.41 -1.56 20.21
C VAL A 98 0.24 -1.32 21.57
N ASP A 99 1.25 -0.45 21.60
CA ASP A 99 1.92 0.00 22.83
C ASP A 99 1.46 1.43 23.14
N LEU A 100 0.45 1.54 24.01
CA LEU A 100 -0.09 2.84 24.42
C LEU A 100 0.91 3.67 25.23
N ILE A 101 1.80 3.01 25.99
CA ILE A 101 2.80 3.68 26.83
C ILE A 101 3.85 4.38 25.95
N ARG A 102 4.31 3.68 24.92
CA ARG A 102 5.29 4.21 23.97
C ARG A 102 4.67 4.93 22.79
N SER A 103 3.34 5.00 22.74
CA SER A 103 2.57 5.66 21.66
C SER A 103 2.98 5.16 20.29
N ARG A 104 2.92 3.84 20.10
CA ARG A 104 3.28 3.19 18.83
C ARG A 104 2.40 1.99 18.53
N VAL A 105 2.33 1.66 17.23
CA VAL A 105 1.73 0.44 16.70
C VAL A 105 2.79 -0.25 15.86
N ASP A 106 3.14 -1.47 16.21
CA ASP A 106 4.00 -2.34 15.39
C ASP A 106 3.10 -3.32 14.62
N PHE A 107 3.33 -3.45 13.32
CA PHE A 107 2.55 -4.33 12.46
C PHE A 107 3.42 -5.10 11.47
N GLU A 108 2.93 -6.25 11.05
CA GLU A 108 3.50 -7.05 9.98
C GLU A 108 2.36 -7.69 9.20
N LEU A 109 2.32 -7.40 7.89
CA LEU A 109 1.34 -7.93 6.95
C LEU A 109 2.09 -8.73 5.89
N ASN A 110 1.62 -9.94 5.62
CA ASN A 110 2.13 -10.76 4.51
C ASN A 110 1.07 -10.84 3.41
N PHE A 111 1.51 -10.59 2.18
CA PHE A 111 0.72 -10.76 0.97
C PHE A 111 1.30 -11.96 0.22
N GLY A 112 0.57 -13.06 0.15
CA GLY A 112 1.04 -14.27 -0.50
C GLY A 112 1.39 -14.05 -1.97
N SER A 113 0.55 -13.30 -2.69
CA SER A 113 0.82 -12.87 -4.08
C SER A 113 0.11 -11.57 -4.41
N ILE A 114 0.84 -10.64 -5.02
CA ILE A 114 0.28 -9.43 -5.64
C ILE A 114 0.56 -9.54 -7.14
N ASN A 115 -0.51 -9.56 -7.94
CA ASN A 115 -0.44 -9.73 -9.39
C ASN A 115 -0.72 -8.40 -10.08
N ILE A 116 0.10 -8.03 -11.04
CA ILE A 116 0.00 -6.79 -11.80
C ILE A 116 -0.08 -7.13 -13.28
N THR A 117 -1.09 -6.62 -13.97
CA THR A 117 -1.20 -6.70 -15.43
C THR A 117 -1.38 -5.30 -15.99
N THR A 118 -0.79 -5.06 -17.17
CA THR A 118 -0.93 -3.76 -17.84
C THR A 118 -0.55 -3.87 -19.31
N GLN A 119 -0.97 -2.89 -20.11
CA GLN A 119 -0.40 -2.58 -21.41
C GLN A 119 0.54 -1.39 -21.30
N TYR A 120 1.71 -1.48 -21.90
CA TYR A 120 2.68 -0.40 -21.86
C TYR A 120 3.08 0.07 -23.23
N GLU A 121 3.34 1.36 -23.35
CA GLU A 121 4.08 1.97 -24.45
C GLU A 121 5.21 2.80 -23.86
N VAL A 122 6.43 2.62 -24.37
CA VAL A 122 7.60 3.37 -23.88
C VAL A 122 8.48 3.81 -25.04
N ASP A 123 8.92 5.06 -24.98
CA ASP A 123 9.92 5.65 -25.86
C ASP A 123 11.15 5.98 -25.00
N VAL A 124 12.22 5.24 -25.22
CA VAL A 124 13.47 5.34 -24.46
C VAL A 124 14.59 5.81 -25.36
N GLY A 125 15.39 6.75 -24.90
CA GLY A 125 16.50 7.22 -25.69
C GLY A 125 17.58 7.99 -24.94
N SER A 126 18.80 7.82 -25.44
CA SER A 126 19.96 8.66 -25.18
C SER A 126 20.70 8.85 -26.51
N GLY A 127 20.17 9.77 -27.37
CA GLY A 127 20.67 9.93 -28.74
C GLY A 127 19.95 9.07 -29.80
N TYR A 128 19.66 7.82 -29.53
CA TYR A 128 18.75 6.99 -30.34
C TYR A 128 17.46 6.72 -29.57
N ARG A 129 16.32 6.92 -30.24
CA ARG A 129 15.01 6.62 -29.70
C ARG A 129 14.56 5.20 -30.03
N MET A 130 14.11 4.48 -29.03
CA MET A 130 13.61 3.12 -29.16
C MET A 130 12.21 3.04 -28.58
N LYS A 131 11.23 2.78 -29.43
CA LYS A 131 9.85 2.56 -29.00
C LYS A 131 9.60 1.09 -28.75
N ARG A 132 8.93 0.79 -27.66
CA ARG A 132 8.47 -0.54 -27.26
C ARG A 132 7.05 -0.46 -26.74
N SER A 133 6.28 -1.52 -27.02
CA SER A 133 4.93 -1.67 -26.49
C SER A 133 4.56 -3.14 -26.39
N GLY A 134 3.68 -3.49 -25.48
CA GLY A 134 3.22 -4.84 -25.28
C GLY A 134 2.46 -5.01 -24.00
N GLY A 135 2.03 -6.22 -23.72
CA GLY A 135 1.52 -6.65 -22.43
C GLY A 135 2.66 -6.78 -21.42
N ALA A 136 2.35 -6.51 -20.17
CA ALA A 136 3.24 -6.78 -19.05
C ALA A 136 2.45 -7.43 -17.93
N TYR A 137 2.97 -8.54 -17.44
CA TYR A 137 2.54 -9.22 -16.23
C TYR A 137 3.69 -9.23 -15.25
N MET A 138 3.36 -9.07 -13.95
CA MET A 138 4.30 -9.17 -12.85
C MET A 138 3.60 -9.76 -11.63
N ALA A 139 4.25 -10.69 -10.96
CA ALA A 139 3.84 -11.23 -9.67
C ALA A 139 4.91 -10.92 -8.62
N LEU A 140 4.46 -10.38 -7.49
CA LEU A 140 5.26 -10.26 -6.27
C LEU A 140 4.78 -11.36 -5.33
N GLU A 141 5.64 -12.31 -5.02
CA GLU A 141 5.33 -13.45 -4.16
C GLU A 141 5.97 -13.25 -2.79
N ASP A 142 5.25 -13.63 -1.74
CA ASP A 142 5.69 -13.44 -0.34
C ASP A 142 6.10 -11.99 -0.05
N PHE A 143 5.27 -11.05 -0.49
CA PHE A 143 5.50 -9.64 -0.18
C PHE A 143 5.12 -9.37 1.28
N ASN A 144 6.12 -9.09 2.11
CA ASN A 144 5.96 -8.80 3.52
C ASN A 144 6.14 -7.30 3.77
N LEU A 145 5.22 -6.71 4.51
CA LEU A 145 5.23 -5.31 4.91
C LEU A 145 5.27 -5.21 6.43
N LYS A 146 6.46 -5.13 6.99
CA LYS A 146 6.67 -4.88 8.41
C LYS A 146 6.81 -3.40 8.67
N GLY A 147 6.15 -2.89 9.72
CA GLY A 147 6.19 -1.46 9.97
C GLY A 147 5.92 -1.05 11.40
N ARG A 148 6.12 0.25 11.62
CA ARG A 148 5.85 0.94 12.87
C ARG A 148 5.20 2.29 12.61
N ILE A 149 4.08 2.51 13.27
CA ILE A 149 3.41 3.81 13.34
C ILE A 149 3.73 4.41 14.71
N SER A 150 4.33 5.59 14.74
CA SER A 150 4.50 6.35 15.98
C SER A 150 3.55 7.52 16.00
N TYR A 151 2.94 7.78 17.15
CA TYR A 151 2.00 8.88 17.31
C TYR A 151 2.31 9.71 18.55
N SER A 152 1.70 10.87 18.67
CA SER A 152 1.75 11.71 19.85
C SER A 152 0.35 12.14 20.26
N LEU A 153 0.20 12.40 21.54
CA LEU A 153 -1.02 12.96 22.11
C LEU A 153 -0.74 14.39 22.54
N GLY A 154 -1.60 15.33 22.14
CA GLY A 154 -1.52 16.72 22.58
C GLY A 154 -1.74 16.82 24.08
N VAL A 155 -0.92 17.60 24.76
CA VAL A 155 -0.95 17.73 26.24
C VAL A 155 -2.29 18.31 26.71
N ILE A 156 -2.82 19.29 26.02
CA ILE A 156 -4.07 20.00 26.38
C ILE A 156 -5.25 19.45 25.57
N SER A 157 -5.10 19.38 24.26
CA SER A 157 -6.18 18.99 23.34
C SER A 157 -6.45 17.49 23.30
N LYS A 158 -5.52 16.68 23.84
CA LYS A 158 -5.51 15.20 23.71
C LYS A 158 -5.60 14.69 22.25
N GLN A 159 -5.44 15.57 21.27
CA GLN A 159 -5.46 15.23 19.85
C GLN A 159 -4.35 14.24 19.53
N MET A 160 -4.70 13.23 18.76
CA MET A 160 -3.72 12.27 18.25
C MET A 160 -3.12 12.79 16.95
N LYS A 161 -1.80 12.68 16.81
CA LYS A 161 -1.09 12.97 15.56
C LYS A 161 -0.09 11.87 15.27
N ILE A 162 -0.10 11.37 14.04
CA ILE A 162 0.94 10.46 13.54
C ILE A 162 2.23 11.28 13.38
N LYS A 163 3.31 10.77 13.96
CA LYS A 163 4.66 11.34 13.87
C LYS A 163 5.46 10.72 12.76
N SER A 164 5.34 9.42 12.63
CA SER A 164 6.07 8.66 11.61
C SER A 164 5.32 7.39 11.23
N PHE A 165 5.47 7.03 9.97
CA PHE A 165 5.04 5.76 9.38
C PHE A 165 6.26 5.10 8.74
N LEU A 166 6.94 4.24 9.48
CA LEU A 166 8.13 3.55 9.02
C LEU A 166 7.76 2.16 8.57
N VAL A 167 8.23 1.75 7.41
CA VAL A 167 8.00 0.41 6.87
C VAL A 167 9.29 -0.22 6.36
N ASN A 168 9.34 -1.52 6.44
CA ASN A 168 10.41 -2.35 5.90
C ASN A 168 9.77 -3.41 4.98
N PRO A 169 9.55 -3.09 3.69
CA PRO A 169 9.02 -4.05 2.74
C PRO A 169 10.09 -5.07 2.37
N THR A 170 9.67 -6.31 2.18
CA THR A 170 10.50 -7.36 1.58
C THR A 170 9.65 -8.17 0.60
N VAL A 171 10.30 -8.77 -0.39
CA VAL A 171 9.66 -9.67 -1.35
C VAL A 171 10.48 -10.94 -1.47
N GLY A 172 9.81 -12.10 -1.44
CA GLY A 172 10.45 -13.40 -1.55
C GLY A 172 10.86 -13.70 -2.99
N ASN A 173 9.95 -13.44 -3.95
CA ASN A 173 10.22 -13.65 -5.37
C ASN A 173 9.47 -12.63 -6.23
N VAL A 174 10.07 -12.28 -7.35
CA VAL A 174 9.43 -11.48 -8.41
C VAL A 174 9.47 -12.29 -9.69
N ALA A 175 8.31 -12.51 -10.31
CA ALA A 175 8.20 -13.11 -11.62
C ALA A 175 7.63 -12.09 -12.61
N SER A 176 8.13 -12.05 -13.84
CA SER A 176 7.62 -11.13 -14.84
C SER A 176 7.51 -11.76 -16.23
N GLU A 177 6.52 -11.29 -16.97
CA GLU A 177 6.31 -11.60 -18.37
C GLU A 177 6.01 -10.30 -19.11
N ILE A 178 7.08 -9.58 -19.48
CA ILE A 178 6.99 -8.31 -20.20
C ILE A 178 7.32 -8.58 -21.67
N GLU A 179 6.34 -8.35 -22.52
CA GLU A 179 6.48 -8.56 -23.97
C GLU A 179 7.34 -7.48 -24.61
N ASN A 180 8.00 -7.81 -25.70
CA ASN A 180 8.67 -6.86 -26.61
C ASN A 180 9.73 -5.95 -25.98
N LEU A 181 10.28 -6.25 -24.79
CA LEU A 181 11.48 -5.58 -24.28
C LEU A 181 12.62 -5.73 -25.30
N SER A 182 12.65 -6.85 -26.02
CA SER A 182 13.54 -7.10 -27.15
C SER A 182 12.79 -7.74 -28.30
N LYS A 183 13.26 -7.47 -29.55
CA LYS A 183 12.78 -8.16 -30.77
C LYS A 183 13.15 -9.65 -30.78
N TYR A 184 14.16 -10.04 -30.03
CA TYR A 184 14.67 -11.40 -29.98
C TYR A 184 14.20 -12.11 -28.74
N ARG A 185 13.53 -13.24 -28.84
CA ARG A 185 12.91 -13.99 -27.75
C ARG A 185 13.89 -14.31 -26.61
N ILE A 186 15.13 -14.73 -26.95
CA ILE A 186 16.14 -15.05 -25.94
C ILE A 186 16.53 -13.81 -25.12
N PHE A 187 16.74 -12.68 -25.79
CA PHE A 187 17.05 -11.41 -25.12
C PHE A 187 15.86 -10.88 -24.34
N ASN A 188 14.63 -11.05 -24.84
CA ASN A 188 13.42 -10.65 -24.11
C ASN A 188 13.34 -11.37 -22.76
N ARG A 189 13.58 -12.69 -22.73
CA ARG A 189 13.61 -13.46 -21.48
C ARG A 189 14.70 -12.97 -20.54
N LYS A 190 15.91 -12.74 -21.05
CA LYS A 190 17.01 -12.20 -20.22
C LYS A 190 16.73 -10.82 -19.66
N LEU A 191 16.04 -9.97 -20.39
CA LEU A 191 15.61 -8.66 -19.89
C LEU A 191 14.53 -8.77 -18.80
N ASN A 192 13.61 -9.74 -18.91
CA ASN A 192 12.68 -10.01 -17.80
C ASN A 192 13.43 -10.45 -16.54
N GLU A 193 14.37 -11.39 -16.63
CA GLU A 193 15.20 -11.81 -15.50
C GLU A 193 15.93 -10.60 -14.85
N VAL A 194 16.45 -9.66 -15.63
CA VAL A 194 17.07 -8.42 -15.13
C VAL A 194 16.06 -7.52 -14.42
N VAL A 195 14.85 -7.39 -14.96
CA VAL A 195 13.77 -6.61 -14.33
C VAL A 195 13.36 -7.24 -13.01
N GLU A 196 13.21 -8.55 -12.95
CA GLU A 196 12.88 -9.29 -11.72
C GLU A 196 13.95 -9.09 -10.63
N GLU A 197 15.21 -9.26 -10.98
CA GLU A 197 16.33 -9.02 -10.07
C GLU A 197 16.38 -7.55 -9.59
N PHE A 198 16.23 -6.60 -10.52
CA PHE A 198 16.23 -5.17 -10.19
C PHE A 198 15.10 -4.80 -9.21
N ILE A 199 13.89 -5.32 -9.42
CA ILE A 199 12.75 -5.04 -8.52
C ILE A 199 12.98 -5.70 -7.16
N THR A 200 13.44 -6.96 -7.14
CA THR A 200 13.76 -7.69 -5.91
C THR A 200 14.79 -6.93 -5.08
N LEU A 201 15.90 -6.53 -5.68
CA LEU A 201 16.96 -5.75 -5.02
C LEU A 201 16.45 -4.36 -4.59
N THR A 202 15.63 -3.71 -5.42
CA THR A 202 15.09 -2.39 -5.07
C THR A 202 14.19 -2.46 -3.85
N ILE A 203 13.36 -3.48 -3.72
CA ILE A 203 12.49 -3.65 -2.56
C ILE A 203 13.29 -4.07 -1.34
N ASN A 204 14.18 -5.06 -1.47
CA ASN A 204 14.86 -5.68 -0.33
C ASN A 204 16.06 -4.86 0.19
N ASP A 205 16.79 -4.18 -0.69
CA ASP A 205 18.03 -3.49 -0.33
C ASP A 205 17.88 -1.97 -0.15
N ASN A 206 16.78 -1.38 -0.66
CA ASN A 206 16.51 0.05 -0.55
C ASN A 206 15.32 0.37 0.36
N THR A 207 15.17 -0.38 1.43
CA THR A 207 14.05 -0.25 2.38
C THR A 207 13.93 1.15 2.96
N ASP A 208 15.06 1.81 3.25
CA ASP A 208 15.08 3.18 3.76
C ASP A 208 14.48 4.19 2.78
N PHE A 209 14.78 4.05 1.49
CA PHE A 209 14.21 4.91 0.46
C PHE A 209 12.69 4.72 0.36
N VAL A 210 12.24 3.47 0.33
CA VAL A 210 10.81 3.13 0.28
C VAL A 210 10.10 3.61 1.55
N SER A 211 10.71 3.37 2.72
CA SER A 211 10.17 3.80 4.01
C SER A 211 10.02 5.32 4.10
N ASN A 212 11.05 6.08 3.74
CA ASN A 212 11.02 7.54 3.76
C ASN A 212 9.97 8.08 2.79
N TYR A 213 9.92 7.55 1.57
CA TYR A 213 8.93 7.95 0.58
C TYR A 213 7.49 7.71 1.07
N LEU A 214 7.23 6.53 1.65
CA LEU A 214 5.92 6.21 2.22
C LEU A 214 5.61 7.07 3.45
N ASN A 215 6.58 7.33 4.31
CA ASN A 215 6.40 8.19 5.48
C ASN A 215 5.99 9.62 5.08
N GLU A 216 6.67 10.22 4.10
CA GLU A 216 6.35 11.57 3.59
C GLU A 216 4.96 11.62 2.94
N LEU A 217 4.53 10.54 2.34
CA LEU A 217 3.23 10.44 1.68
C LEU A 217 2.09 10.15 2.66
N VAL A 218 2.29 9.16 3.55
CA VAL A 218 1.24 8.57 4.40
C VAL A 218 0.99 9.42 5.63
N THR A 219 2.04 9.93 6.28
CA THR A 219 1.90 10.66 7.54
C THR A 219 1.00 11.89 7.45
N PRO A 220 1.13 12.81 6.46
CA PRO A 220 0.23 13.95 6.32
C PRO A 220 -1.22 13.53 6.09
N LEU A 221 -1.42 12.53 5.26
CA LEU A 221 -2.76 12.06 4.91
C LEU A 221 -3.45 11.39 6.10
N CYS A 222 -2.71 10.61 6.92
CA CYS A 222 -3.22 10.10 8.17
C CYS A 222 -3.65 11.23 9.10
N ASN A 223 -2.82 12.26 9.22
CA ASN A 223 -3.12 13.40 10.08
C ASN A 223 -4.32 14.21 9.60
N ASP A 224 -4.51 14.38 8.30
CA ASP A 224 -5.68 15.04 7.73
C ASP A 224 -6.97 14.26 8.03
N LEU A 225 -6.90 12.93 8.00
CA LEU A 225 -8.06 12.07 8.32
C LEU A 225 -8.34 11.99 9.82
N ILE A 226 -7.31 11.92 10.65
CA ILE A 226 -7.47 11.96 12.11
C ILE A 226 -8.09 13.30 12.53
N GLY A 227 -7.67 14.39 11.88
CA GLY A 227 -8.14 15.73 12.19
C GLY A 227 -7.86 16.10 13.64
N ASP A 228 -8.91 16.58 14.32
CA ASP A 228 -8.83 17.01 15.73
C ASP A 228 -9.22 15.91 16.74
N ARG A 229 -9.33 14.66 16.30
CA ARG A 229 -9.76 13.54 17.16
C ARG A 229 -8.70 13.18 18.19
N SER A 230 -9.18 12.83 19.38
CA SER A 230 -8.35 12.26 20.45
C SER A 230 -8.13 10.75 20.20
N LEU A 231 -7.17 10.17 20.93
CA LEU A 231 -6.98 8.72 20.90
C LEU A 231 -8.23 7.96 21.38
N SER A 232 -8.94 8.52 22.39
CA SER A 232 -10.19 7.92 22.86
C SER A 232 -11.30 7.94 21.81
N ASP A 233 -11.40 9.00 21.02
CA ASP A 233 -12.38 9.08 19.92
C ASP A 233 -12.07 8.03 18.87
N ILE A 234 -10.79 7.86 18.53
CA ILE A 234 -10.35 6.87 17.56
C ILE A 234 -10.61 5.46 18.09
N ILE A 235 -10.24 5.16 19.34
CA ILE A 235 -10.56 3.89 19.99
C ILE A 235 -12.07 3.65 20.02
N GLY A 236 -12.86 4.67 20.38
CA GLY A 236 -14.32 4.60 20.39
C GLY A 236 -14.91 4.26 19.00
N ILE A 237 -14.37 4.88 17.95
CA ILE A 237 -14.75 4.56 16.56
C ILE A 237 -14.38 3.10 16.25
N ILE A 238 -13.17 2.68 16.59
CA ILE A 238 -12.64 1.34 16.33
C ILE A 238 -13.46 0.26 17.07
N THR A 239 -13.81 0.49 18.31
CA THR A 239 -14.55 -0.48 19.14
C THR A 239 -16.06 -0.41 18.99
N GLY A 240 -16.58 0.51 18.18
CA GLY A 240 -18.02 0.75 18.05
C GLY A 240 -18.68 1.30 19.31
N ALA A 241 -17.89 1.75 20.30
CA ALA A 241 -18.39 2.40 21.50
C ALA A 241 -18.90 3.79 21.12
N LYS A 242 -20.23 3.97 21.04
CA LYS A 242 -20.85 5.30 20.93
C LYS A 242 -20.62 6.05 22.23
N ASN A 243 -19.96 7.21 22.17
CA ASN A 243 -20.09 8.25 23.19
C ASN A 243 -21.44 8.95 23.05
#